data_379b133328d33138ab434345747ec01d
#
_entry.id   379b133328d33138ab434345747ec01d
#
_cell.length_a   1.000
_cell.length_b   1.000
_cell.length_c   1.000
_cell.angle_alpha   90.00
_cell.angle_beta   90.00
_cell.angle_gamma   90.00
#
_symmetry.space_group_name_H-M   'P 1'
#
loop_
_entity.id
_entity.type
_entity.pdbx_description
1 polymer ?
#
loop_
_entity_poly.entity_id
_entity_poly.type
_entity_poly.pdbx_seq_one_letter_code
_entity_poly.pdbx_strand_id
1 'polypeptide(L)'
;MGLLHELTLVTINAFICRAIRERRVLRFSYDGGSREIEPHCHGFSREAHELVRGFQLSGASRSGEPVGWKTFRVDRMEAVAVTFATFTSPRDGYDAAENRMASVHCSVP
;
A
#
# COMPACT_ATOMS: atom_id res chain seq x y z
N MET A 1 0.85 19.08 -20.69
CA MET A 1 1.29 19.09 -19.28
C MET A 1 0.42 18.23 -18.39
N GLY A 2 -0.92 18.29 -18.50
CA GLY A 2 -1.81 17.41 -17.75
C GLY A 2 -1.57 15.93 -18.01
N LEU A 3 -1.16 15.57 -19.22
CA LEU A 3 -0.90 14.19 -19.59
C LEU A 3 0.20 13.54 -18.73
N LEU A 4 1.29 14.27 -18.45
CA LEU A 4 2.37 13.75 -17.61
C LEU A 4 1.91 13.53 -16.18
N HIS A 5 1.07 14.41 -15.64
CA HIS A 5 0.51 14.25 -14.31
C HIS A 5 -0.39 13.01 -14.22
N GLU A 6 -1.26 12.82 -15.20
CA GLU A 6 -2.14 11.66 -15.26
C GLU A 6 -1.35 10.34 -15.36
N LEU A 7 -0.30 10.31 -16.18
CA LEU A 7 0.57 9.14 -16.31
C LEU A 7 1.26 8.81 -14.99
N THR A 8 1.68 9.83 -14.23
CA THR A 8 2.32 9.62 -12.94
C THR A 8 1.36 8.96 -11.94
N LEU A 9 0.10 9.42 -11.87
CA LEU A 9 -0.90 8.82 -10.98
C LEU A 9 -1.20 7.37 -11.38
N VAL A 10 -1.39 7.11 -12.67
CA VAL A 10 -1.62 5.75 -13.17
C VAL A 10 -0.43 4.85 -12.86
N THR A 11 0.78 5.37 -12.98
CA THR A 11 2.00 4.62 -12.69
C THR A 11 2.08 4.22 -11.23
N ILE A 12 1.71 5.10 -10.29
CA ILE A 12 1.70 4.78 -8.86
C ILE A 12 0.72 3.64 -8.59
N ASN A 13 -0.50 3.72 -9.11
CA ASN A 13 -1.51 2.68 -8.95
C ASN A 13 -1.02 1.34 -9.53
N ALA A 14 -0.43 1.37 -10.71
CA ALA A 14 0.10 0.18 -11.35
C ALA A 14 1.22 -0.46 -10.54
N PHE A 15 2.11 0.34 -9.94
CA PHE A 15 3.19 -0.16 -9.08
C PHE A 15 2.63 -0.82 -7.83
N ILE A 16 1.64 -0.22 -7.20
CA ILE A 16 1.03 -0.78 -5.99
C ILE A 16 0.36 -2.12 -6.30
N CYS A 17 -0.45 -2.19 -7.34
CA CYS A 17 -1.13 -3.42 -7.72
C CYS A 17 -0.16 -4.49 -8.20
N ARG A 18 0.91 -4.10 -8.88
CA ARG A 18 1.97 -5.04 -9.26
C ARG A 18 2.63 -5.63 -8.02
N ALA A 19 2.97 -4.80 -7.03
CA ALA A 19 3.57 -5.26 -5.79
C ALA A 19 2.66 -6.25 -5.07
N ILE A 20 1.35 -5.97 -5.03
CA ILE A 20 0.38 -6.87 -4.42
C ILE A 20 0.34 -8.22 -5.15
N ARG A 21 0.22 -8.19 -6.47
CA ARG A 21 0.12 -9.42 -7.27
C ARG A 21 1.39 -10.25 -7.25
N GLU A 22 2.55 -9.59 -7.24
CA GLU A 22 3.85 -10.26 -7.24
C GLU A 22 4.37 -10.52 -5.83
N ARG A 23 3.62 -10.12 -4.81
CA ARG A 23 4.00 -10.30 -3.40
C ARG A 23 5.36 -9.68 -3.11
N ARG A 24 5.53 -8.42 -3.51
CA ARG A 24 6.74 -7.65 -3.29
C ARG A 24 6.54 -6.61 -2.22
N VAL A 25 7.56 -6.43 -1.41
CA VAL A 25 7.57 -5.38 -0.38
C VAL A 25 7.61 -4.02 -1.07
N LEU A 26 6.75 -3.10 -0.61
CA LEU A 26 6.77 -1.70 -1.01
C LEU A 26 7.57 -0.88 0.00
N ARG A 27 8.33 0.07 -0.52
CA ARG A 27 8.98 1.09 0.31
C ARG A 27 8.52 2.46 -0.13
N PHE A 28 8.24 3.34 0.83
CA PHE A 28 7.79 4.70 0.57
C PHE A 28 8.00 5.59 1.78
N SER A 29 7.86 6.90 1.60
CA SER A 29 7.81 7.87 2.69
C SER A 29 6.37 8.19 3.02
N TYR A 30 6.07 8.35 4.30
CA TYR A 30 4.73 8.66 4.79
C TYR A 30 4.85 9.40 6.12
N ASP A 31 4.23 10.58 6.20
CA ASP A 31 4.34 11.46 7.39
C ASP A 31 5.81 11.72 7.78
N GLY A 32 6.66 11.94 6.78
CA GLY A 32 8.06 12.27 6.99
C GLY A 32 8.98 11.12 7.33
N GLY A 33 8.50 9.88 7.33
CA GLY A 33 9.30 8.71 7.66
C GLY A 33 9.22 7.60 6.61
N SER A 34 10.32 6.87 6.46
CA SER A 34 10.37 5.72 5.54
C SER A 34 9.59 4.54 6.12
N ARG A 35 8.89 3.81 5.26
CA ARG A 35 8.09 2.64 5.61
C ARG A 35 8.35 1.51 4.64
N GLU A 36 8.36 0.27 5.14
CA GLU A 36 8.39 -0.94 4.31
C GLU A 36 7.21 -1.81 4.69
N ILE A 37 6.37 -2.14 3.72
CA ILE A 37 5.16 -2.92 3.95
C ILE A 37 5.05 -4.11 2.99
N GLU A 38 4.31 -5.12 3.42
CA GLU A 38 3.79 -6.18 2.57
C GLU A 38 2.37 -5.76 2.16
N PRO A 39 2.17 -5.25 0.94
CA PRO A 39 0.85 -4.75 0.54
C PRO A 39 -0.10 -5.90 0.22
N HIS A 40 -1.31 -5.85 0.77
CA HIS A 40 -2.29 -6.93 0.58
C HIS A 40 -3.52 -6.52 -0.20
N CYS A 41 -3.92 -5.26 -0.10
CA CYS A 41 -5.15 -4.81 -0.73
C CYS A 41 -5.06 -3.33 -1.11
N HIS A 42 -5.57 -2.98 -2.27
CA HIS A 42 -5.69 -1.61 -2.76
C HIS A 42 -7.13 -1.36 -3.17
N GLY A 43 -7.66 -0.23 -2.77
CA GLY A 43 -9.02 0.13 -3.10
C GLY A 43 -9.38 1.53 -2.63
N PHE A 44 -10.69 1.76 -2.41
CA PHE A 44 -11.21 3.09 -2.09
C PHE A 44 -12.15 3.01 -0.90
N SER A 45 -12.07 4.00 -0.02
CA SER A 45 -13.00 4.15 1.09
C SER A 45 -14.35 4.69 0.57
N ARG A 46 -15.34 4.77 1.48
CA ARG A 46 -16.64 5.37 1.16
C ARG A 46 -16.49 6.82 0.71
N GLU A 47 -15.52 7.53 1.26
CA GLU A 47 -15.24 8.93 0.93
C GLU A 47 -14.40 9.07 -0.33
N ALA A 48 -14.18 7.97 -1.06
CA ALA A 48 -13.37 7.90 -2.27
C ALA A 48 -11.89 8.20 -2.03
N HIS A 49 -11.39 7.97 -0.82
CA HIS A 49 -9.94 8.02 -0.57
C HIS A 49 -9.31 6.73 -1.06
N GLU A 50 -8.25 6.86 -1.84
CA GLU A 50 -7.48 5.70 -2.31
C GLU A 50 -6.60 5.18 -1.18
N LEU A 51 -6.69 3.86 -0.91
CA LEU A 51 -6.08 3.24 0.25
C LEU A 51 -5.27 2.01 -0.13
N VAL A 52 -4.21 1.76 0.65
CA VAL A 52 -3.47 0.49 0.63
C VAL A 52 -3.47 -0.09 2.03
N ARG A 53 -3.87 -1.35 2.15
CA ARG A 53 -3.80 -2.12 3.39
C ARG A 53 -2.59 -3.04 3.30
N GLY A 54 -1.70 -2.97 4.29
CA GLY A 54 -0.52 -3.81 4.30
C GLY A 54 0.02 -4.05 5.70
N PHE A 55 0.94 -4.99 5.80
CA PHE A 55 1.63 -5.28 7.06
C PHE A 55 2.98 -4.57 7.04
N GLN A 56 3.16 -3.62 7.95
CA GLN A 56 4.41 -2.88 8.03
C GLN A 56 5.47 -3.73 8.71
N LEU A 57 6.60 -3.90 8.04
CA LEU A 57 7.74 -4.68 8.53
C LEU A 57 8.69 -3.83 9.34
N SER A 58 8.88 -2.57 8.94
CA SER A 58 9.84 -1.66 9.56
C SER A 58 9.53 -0.23 9.17
N GLY A 59 10.16 0.71 9.88
CA GLY A 59 10.12 2.12 9.57
C GLY A 59 9.39 2.94 10.61
N ALA A 60 9.02 4.17 10.23
CA ALA A 60 8.35 5.11 11.12
C ALA A 60 6.92 4.68 11.42
N SER A 61 6.39 5.13 12.55
CA SER A 61 5.01 4.88 12.94
C SER A 61 4.50 5.98 13.85
N ARG A 62 3.31 6.53 13.53
CA ARG A 62 2.66 7.52 14.39
C ARG A 62 2.14 6.91 15.68
N SER A 63 1.78 5.62 15.66
CA SER A 63 1.26 4.92 16.83
C SER A 63 2.34 4.47 17.81
N GLY A 64 3.61 4.55 17.43
CA GLY A 64 4.70 4.00 18.20
C GLY A 64 4.89 2.50 18.03
N GLU A 65 4.10 1.86 17.18
CA GLU A 65 4.18 0.43 16.85
C GLU A 65 4.55 0.30 15.38
N PRO A 66 5.86 0.20 15.05
CA PRO A 66 6.28 0.18 13.65
C PRO A 66 5.91 -1.12 12.91
N VAL A 67 5.72 -2.22 13.61
CA VAL A 67 5.40 -3.52 12.99
C VAL A 67 3.92 -3.82 13.21
N GLY A 68 3.21 -4.14 12.13
CA GLY A 68 1.80 -4.53 12.21
C GLY A 68 0.98 -4.09 11.02
N TRP A 69 -0.31 -4.41 11.07
CA TRP A 69 -1.26 -4.04 10.03
C TRP A 69 -1.52 -2.54 10.04
N LYS A 70 -1.44 -1.93 8.86
CA LYS A 70 -1.64 -0.48 8.68
C LYS A 70 -2.47 -0.23 7.43
N THR A 71 -3.16 0.92 7.40
CA THR A 71 -3.85 1.41 6.21
C THR A 71 -3.26 2.77 5.86
N PHE A 72 -2.86 2.93 4.60
CA PHE A 72 -2.23 4.15 4.13
C PHE A 72 -3.09 4.81 3.05
N ARG A 73 -3.12 6.15 3.05
CA ARG A 73 -3.71 6.91 1.95
C ARG A 73 -2.66 7.05 0.86
N VAL A 74 -3.04 6.64 -0.35
CA VAL A 74 -2.12 6.68 -1.49
C VAL A 74 -1.69 8.11 -1.81
N ASP A 75 -2.60 9.09 -1.65
CA ASP A 75 -2.29 10.49 -1.91
C ASP A 75 -1.26 11.10 -0.96
N ARG A 76 -0.93 10.41 0.13
CA ARG A 76 0.10 10.83 1.09
C ARG A 76 1.39 10.04 0.99
N MET A 77 1.44 9.06 0.11
CA MET A 77 2.65 8.25 -0.12
C MET A 77 3.58 8.98 -1.08
N GLU A 78 4.88 9.01 -0.74
CA GLU A 78 5.91 9.65 -1.55
C GLU A 78 7.03 8.67 -1.81
N ALA A 79 7.73 8.84 -2.94
CA ALA A 79 8.88 8.03 -3.31
C ALA A 79 8.59 6.53 -3.27
N VAL A 80 7.46 6.14 -3.85
CA VAL A 80 7.02 4.74 -3.85
C VAL A 80 7.94 3.89 -4.73
N ALA A 81 8.43 2.80 -4.15
CA ALA A 81 9.30 1.85 -4.86
C ALA A 81 8.84 0.42 -4.61
N VAL A 82 8.78 -0.36 -5.68
CA VAL A 82 8.58 -1.82 -5.60
C VAL A 82 9.96 -2.43 -5.40
N THR A 83 10.17 -3.09 -4.27
CA THR A 83 11.47 -3.70 -3.96
C THR A 83 11.57 -5.11 -4.54
N PHE A 84 12.77 -5.69 -4.48
CA PHE A 84 12.97 -7.09 -4.87
C PHE A 84 12.62 -8.06 -3.75
N ALA A 85 12.44 -7.58 -2.51
CA ALA A 85 12.03 -8.43 -1.40
C ALA A 85 10.61 -8.95 -1.63
N THR A 86 10.39 -10.22 -1.34
CA THR A 86 9.09 -10.86 -1.50
C THR A 86 8.57 -11.36 -0.17
N PHE A 87 7.29 -11.70 -0.13
CA PHE A 87 6.67 -12.24 1.06
C PHE A 87 5.73 -13.39 0.69
N THR A 88 5.50 -14.28 1.66
CA THR A 88 4.52 -15.34 1.52
C THR A 88 3.14 -14.77 1.87
N SER A 89 2.20 -14.92 0.96
CA SER A 89 0.92 -14.27 1.10
C SER A 89 -0.23 -15.27 1.02
N PRO A 90 -1.37 -14.95 1.66
CA PRO A 90 -1.53 -13.82 2.57
C PRO A 90 -0.82 -14.07 3.91
N ARG A 91 -0.39 -12.97 4.56
CA ARG A 91 0.20 -13.05 5.90
C ARG A 91 -0.88 -13.44 6.91
N ASP A 92 -0.49 -14.20 7.93
CA ASP A 92 -1.37 -14.57 9.02
C ASP A 92 -2.02 -13.33 9.63
N GLY A 93 -3.31 -13.44 9.92
CA GLY A 93 -4.09 -12.33 10.45
C GLY A 93 -4.69 -11.41 9.41
N TYR A 94 -4.43 -11.64 8.12
CA TYR A 94 -5.10 -10.87 7.07
C TYR A 94 -6.57 -11.26 7.00
N ASP A 95 -7.43 -10.27 7.12
CA ASP A 95 -8.87 -10.43 6.94
C ASP A 95 -9.35 -9.45 5.88
N ALA A 96 -9.74 -9.97 4.72
CA ALA A 96 -10.22 -9.16 3.61
C ALA A 96 -11.47 -8.35 3.98
N ALA A 97 -12.29 -8.83 4.93
CA ALA A 97 -13.49 -8.13 5.36
C ALA A 97 -13.16 -6.92 6.24
N GLU A 98 -11.97 -6.84 6.81
CA GLU A 98 -11.55 -5.75 7.69
C GLU A 98 -10.67 -4.70 6.99
N ASN A 99 -10.61 -4.73 5.67
CA ASN A 99 -9.73 -3.81 4.93
C ASN A 99 -10.22 -2.37 4.91
N ARG A 100 -11.44 -2.09 5.39
CA ARG A 100 -12.09 -0.77 5.46
C ARG A 100 -12.29 -0.11 4.09
N MET A 101 -12.36 -0.90 3.05
CA MET A 101 -12.54 -0.40 1.69
C MET A 101 -13.97 -0.65 1.22
N ALA A 102 -14.61 0.40 0.67
CA ALA A 102 -15.92 0.27 0.06
C ALA A 102 -15.83 -0.44 -1.29
N SER A 103 -14.70 -0.29 -1.98
CA SER A 103 -14.42 -1.03 -3.22
C SER A 103 -12.97 -1.45 -3.24
N VAL A 104 -12.71 -2.66 -3.77
CA VAL A 104 -11.37 -3.23 -3.89
C VAL A 104 -10.97 -3.22 -5.36
N HIS A 105 -9.79 -2.66 -5.65
CA HIS A 105 -9.25 -2.61 -6.99
C HIS A 105 -8.31 -3.79 -7.27
N CYS A 106 -7.44 -4.11 -6.32
CA CYS A 106 -6.60 -5.29 -6.42
C CYS A 106 -6.29 -5.82 -5.02
N SER A 107 -6.14 -7.14 -4.92
CA SER A 107 -5.84 -7.79 -3.65
C SER A 107 -4.90 -8.96 -3.87
N VAL A 108 -4.23 -9.37 -2.80
CA VAL A 108 -3.32 -10.51 -2.81
C VAL A 108 -4.05 -11.78 -3.21
N PRO A 109 -3.45 -12.59 -4.10
CA PRO A 109 -4.09 -13.84 -4.55
C PRO A 109 -4.27 -14.85 -3.43
#